data_061e877a604299666916e4c0c3fe3325
#
_entry.id   061e877a604299666916e4c0c3fe3325
#
_cell.length_a   1.000
_cell.length_b   1.000
_cell.length_c   1.000
_cell.angle_alpha   90.00
_cell.angle_beta   90.00
_cell.angle_gamma   90.00
#
_symmetry.space_group_name_H-M   'P 1'
#
loop_
_entity.id
_entity.type
_entity.pdbx_description
1 polymer ?
#
loop_
_entity_poly.entity_id
_entity_poly.type
_entity_poly.pdbx_seq_one_letter_code
_entity_poly.pdbx_strand_id
1 'polypeptide(L)'
;MSAKKKVSSSKAINLGEAKLQASGIDVKLAKQLGLHYLDGQQTQKLHKVFKPLCSLKIDYFDVAGKPLADLPRAKSFYRLRYLETPTDFQSLTDKKPVRYVQEPNTAPVAYYPKNIDWEELVVDADKPLLITEGELKAVKACQEGFPTVGLGGVYNWRSHRLGIEWLPSLGVVTWAKRNVYI
;
A
#
# COMPACT_ATOMS: atom_id res chain seq x y z
N MET A 1 -17.02 -53.00 3.59
CA MET A 1 -16.78 -51.72 4.32
C MET A 1 -15.86 -50.84 3.48
N SER A 2 -16.45 -49.89 2.83
CA SER A 2 -15.69 -49.00 1.88
C SER A 2 -15.30 -47.71 2.62
N ALA A 3 -13.99 -47.51 2.81
CA ALA A 3 -13.45 -46.28 3.44
C ALA A 3 -13.56 -45.12 2.47
N LYS A 4 -14.46 -44.18 2.72
CA LYS A 4 -14.53 -42.89 2.00
C LYS A 4 -13.27 -42.07 2.36
N LYS A 5 -12.33 -41.97 1.43
CA LYS A 5 -11.22 -41.01 1.48
C LYS A 5 -11.82 -39.59 1.56
N LYS A 6 -11.64 -38.91 2.71
CA LYS A 6 -11.88 -37.46 2.81
C LYS A 6 -10.86 -36.75 1.89
N VAL A 7 -11.35 -36.25 0.78
CA VAL A 7 -10.60 -35.29 -0.04
C VAL A 7 -10.52 -34.00 0.79
N SER A 8 -9.30 -33.64 1.23
CA SER A 8 -9.06 -32.36 1.86
C SER A 8 -9.38 -31.27 0.84
N SER A 9 -10.41 -30.47 1.07
CA SER A 9 -10.68 -29.29 0.26
C SER A 9 -9.50 -28.33 0.41
N SER A 10 -8.69 -28.19 -0.63
CA SER A 10 -7.69 -27.14 -0.74
C SER A 10 -8.48 -25.81 -0.64
N LYS A 11 -8.22 -25.04 0.42
CA LYS A 11 -8.84 -23.72 0.61
C LYS A 11 -8.51 -22.88 -0.61
N ALA A 12 -9.51 -22.45 -1.37
CA ALA A 12 -9.29 -21.59 -2.54
C ALA A 12 -8.56 -20.31 -2.08
N ILE A 13 -7.44 -20.01 -2.72
CA ILE A 13 -6.66 -18.80 -2.46
C ILE A 13 -7.49 -17.60 -2.94
N ASN A 14 -7.74 -16.64 -2.08
CA ASN A 14 -8.42 -15.42 -2.49
C ASN A 14 -7.51 -14.52 -3.34
N LEU A 15 -8.10 -13.59 -4.11
CA LEU A 15 -7.35 -12.71 -5.01
C LEU A 15 -6.30 -11.84 -4.28
N GLY A 16 -6.56 -11.49 -3.03
CA GLY A 16 -5.61 -10.76 -2.19
C GLY A 16 -4.37 -11.57 -1.88
N GLU A 17 -4.55 -12.80 -1.41
CA GLU A 17 -3.45 -13.73 -1.13
C GLU A 17 -2.63 -14.03 -2.40
N ALA A 18 -3.33 -14.30 -3.53
CA ALA A 18 -2.68 -14.51 -4.82
C ALA A 18 -1.82 -13.29 -5.24
N LYS A 19 -2.34 -12.07 -5.00
CA LYS A 19 -1.59 -10.84 -5.30
C LYS A 19 -0.38 -10.66 -4.42
N LEU A 20 -0.48 -10.93 -3.12
CA LEU A 20 0.64 -10.84 -2.19
C LEU A 20 1.74 -11.84 -2.56
N GLN A 21 1.37 -13.11 -2.82
CA GLN A 21 2.29 -14.15 -3.28
C GLN A 21 3.00 -13.74 -4.58
N ALA A 22 2.25 -13.25 -5.58
CA ALA A 22 2.81 -12.76 -6.84
C ALA A 22 3.72 -11.53 -6.66
N SER A 23 3.62 -10.83 -5.51
CA SER A 23 4.50 -9.72 -5.14
C SER A 23 5.68 -10.17 -4.25
N GLY A 24 5.80 -11.47 -3.95
CA GLY A 24 6.83 -12.04 -3.08
C GLY A 24 6.64 -11.66 -1.59
N ILE A 25 5.43 -11.27 -1.18
CA ILE A 25 5.12 -10.87 0.20
C ILE A 25 4.57 -12.09 0.95
N ASP A 26 5.08 -12.32 2.16
CA ASP A 26 4.56 -13.37 3.03
C ASP A 26 3.12 -13.03 3.46
N VAL A 27 2.18 -13.86 3.01
CA VAL A 27 0.74 -13.70 3.30
C VAL A 27 0.44 -13.71 4.80
N LYS A 28 1.24 -14.43 5.60
CA LYS A 28 1.06 -14.47 7.06
C LYS A 28 1.28 -13.11 7.72
N LEU A 29 2.10 -12.26 7.12
CA LEU A 29 2.38 -10.91 7.61
C LEU A 29 1.35 -9.89 7.15
N ALA A 30 0.48 -10.21 6.21
CA ALA A 30 -0.43 -9.25 5.57
C ALA A 30 -1.22 -8.42 6.60
N LYS A 31 -1.84 -9.08 7.60
CA LYS A 31 -2.62 -8.38 8.63
C LYS A 31 -1.76 -7.43 9.48
N GLN A 32 -0.57 -7.86 9.87
CA GLN A 32 0.38 -7.03 10.63
C GLN A 32 0.83 -5.81 9.83
N LEU A 33 0.98 -5.98 8.51
CA LEU A 33 1.38 -4.94 7.57
C LEU A 33 0.22 -4.00 7.18
N GLY A 34 -1.00 -4.23 7.69
CA GLY A 34 -2.17 -3.44 7.31
C GLY A 34 -2.64 -3.70 5.88
N LEU A 35 -2.45 -4.92 5.37
CA LEU A 35 -2.87 -5.35 4.03
C LEU A 35 -4.12 -6.23 4.15
N HIS A 36 -5.28 -5.73 3.70
CA HIS A 36 -6.56 -6.40 3.88
C HIS A 36 -7.24 -6.64 2.55
N TYR A 37 -7.59 -7.90 2.27
CA TYR A 37 -8.46 -8.23 1.14
C TYR A 37 -9.89 -7.78 1.44
N LEU A 38 -10.52 -7.14 0.46
CA LEU A 38 -11.91 -6.74 0.48
C LEU A 38 -12.60 -7.27 -0.78
N ASP A 39 -13.79 -7.84 -0.63
CA ASP A 39 -14.65 -8.11 -1.77
C ASP A 39 -15.26 -6.81 -2.35
N GLY A 40 -15.98 -6.92 -3.47
CA GLY A 40 -16.53 -5.75 -4.15
C GLY A 40 -17.53 -4.96 -3.30
N GLN A 41 -18.34 -5.63 -2.48
CA GLN A 41 -19.31 -4.96 -1.60
C GLN A 41 -18.60 -4.23 -0.45
N GLN A 42 -17.60 -4.86 0.16
CA GLN A 42 -16.78 -4.27 1.20
C GLN A 42 -16.02 -3.04 0.69
N THR A 43 -15.45 -3.15 -0.52
CA THR A 43 -14.76 -2.03 -1.19
C THR A 43 -15.68 -0.83 -1.38
N GLN A 44 -16.89 -1.04 -1.91
CA GLN A 44 -17.85 0.04 -2.16
C GLN A 44 -18.37 0.68 -0.87
N LYS A 45 -18.51 -0.10 0.21
CA LYS A 45 -18.93 0.42 1.53
C LYS A 45 -17.94 1.40 2.15
N LEU A 46 -16.66 1.35 1.79
CA LEU A 46 -15.66 2.28 2.32
C LEU A 46 -15.94 3.72 1.87
N HIS A 47 -16.26 3.90 0.59
CA HIS A 47 -16.65 5.21 0.05
C HIS A 47 -17.39 5.03 -1.27
N LYS A 48 -18.44 5.85 -1.49
CA LYS A 48 -19.34 5.78 -2.66
C LYS A 48 -18.66 5.94 -4.03
N VAL A 49 -17.46 6.54 -4.08
CA VAL A 49 -16.69 6.71 -5.33
C VAL A 49 -15.94 5.45 -5.74
N PHE A 50 -15.77 4.48 -4.84
CA PHE A 50 -15.07 3.26 -5.16
C PHE A 50 -15.98 2.31 -5.94
N LYS A 51 -15.40 1.67 -6.96
CA LYS A 51 -16.10 0.65 -7.73
C LYS A 51 -16.27 -0.61 -6.89
N PRO A 52 -17.36 -1.38 -7.10
CA PRO A 52 -17.59 -2.65 -6.37
C PRO A 52 -16.71 -3.79 -6.92
N LEU A 53 -15.40 -3.61 -6.83
CA LEU A 53 -14.38 -4.55 -7.29
C LEU A 53 -13.62 -5.10 -6.10
N CYS A 54 -13.19 -6.36 -6.19
CA CYS A 54 -12.26 -6.92 -5.22
C CYS A 54 -11.01 -6.07 -5.14
N SER A 55 -10.57 -5.75 -3.93
CA SER A 55 -9.44 -4.87 -3.71
C SER A 55 -8.54 -5.33 -2.57
N LEU A 56 -7.31 -4.84 -2.57
CA LEU A 56 -6.40 -4.87 -1.45
C LEU A 56 -6.40 -3.47 -0.83
N LYS A 57 -6.92 -3.36 0.40
CA LYS A 57 -6.81 -2.16 1.22
C LYS A 57 -5.43 -2.14 1.86
N ILE A 58 -4.74 -1.03 1.74
CA ILE A 58 -3.39 -0.80 2.24
C ILE A 58 -3.48 0.33 3.26
N ASP A 59 -3.36 -0.01 4.54
CA ASP A 59 -3.35 0.96 5.62
C ASP A 59 -2.00 1.65 5.71
N TYR A 60 -2.02 2.94 6.04
CA TYR A 60 -0.81 3.73 6.21
C TYR A 60 -0.57 4.01 7.69
N PHE A 61 0.70 3.99 8.05
CA PHE A 61 1.16 4.22 9.40
C PHE A 61 2.20 5.35 9.42
N ASP A 62 2.31 6.04 10.55
CA ASP A 62 3.43 6.93 10.82
C ASP A 62 4.69 6.13 11.18
N VAL A 63 5.80 6.83 11.39
CA VAL A 63 7.07 6.19 11.75
C VAL A 63 7.05 5.49 13.11
N ALA A 64 6.12 5.84 14.00
CA ALA A 64 5.88 5.15 15.26
C ALA A 64 4.93 3.94 15.14
N GLY A 65 4.53 3.58 13.91
CA GLY A 65 3.64 2.46 13.63
C GLY A 65 2.18 2.70 14.02
N LYS A 66 1.77 3.93 14.30
CA LYS A 66 0.37 4.30 14.55
C LYS A 66 -0.36 4.55 13.25
N PRO A 67 -1.67 4.24 13.17
CA PRO A 67 -2.45 4.56 11.98
C PRO A 67 -2.33 6.04 11.63
N LEU A 68 -1.92 6.32 10.39
CA LEU A 68 -1.80 7.68 9.92
C LEU A 68 -3.19 8.28 9.69
N ALA A 69 -3.46 9.43 10.31
CA ALA A 69 -4.71 10.15 10.09
C ALA A 69 -4.58 11.08 8.88
N ASP A 70 -5.59 11.08 8.01
CA ASP A 70 -5.68 12.11 6.98
C ASP A 70 -6.11 13.45 7.59
N LEU A 71 -5.56 14.52 7.12
CA LEU A 71 -5.99 15.87 7.48
C LEU A 71 -6.89 16.42 6.36
N PRO A 72 -8.03 17.09 6.69
CA PRO A 72 -8.46 17.52 8.03
C PRO A 72 -9.43 16.55 8.74
N ARG A 73 -9.75 15.37 8.15
CA ARG A 73 -10.87 14.53 8.60
C ARG A 73 -10.54 13.66 9.82
N ALA A 74 -9.28 13.56 10.22
CA ALA A 74 -8.77 12.73 11.30
C ALA A 74 -9.16 11.23 11.18
N LYS A 75 -9.39 10.75 9.96
CA LYS A 75 -9.64 9.34 9.65
C LYS A 75 -8.35 8.64 9.27
N SER A 76 -8.25 7.35 9.55
CA SER A 76 -7.10 6.56 9.12
C SER A 76 -6.94 6.62 7.60
N PHE A 77 -5.77 7.02 7.12
CA PHE A 77 -5.46 7.08 5.70
C PHE A 77 -5.18 5.68 5.16
N TYR A 78 -5.72 5.39 3.99
CA TYR A 78 -5.49 4.15 3.27
C TYR A 78 -5.57 4.39 1.76
N ARG A 79 -5.01 3.44 1.01
CA ARG A 79 -5.25 3.33 -0.43
C ARG A 79 -5.82 1.97 -0.77
N LEU A 80 -6.53 1.91 -1.88
CA LEU A 80 -7.03 0.65 -2.43
C LEU A 80 -6.29 0.31 -3.71
N ARG A 81 -5.95 -0.95 -3.85
CA ARG A 81 -5.50 -1.52 -5.10
C ARG A 81 -6.57 -2.48 -5.62
N TYR A 82 -7.23 -2.12 -6.72
CA TYR A 82 -8.14 -3.05 -7.39
C TYR A 82 -7.40 -4.28 -7.89
N LEU A 83 -7.96 -5.44 -7.62
CA LEU A 83 -7.43 -6.75 -8.02
C LEU A 83 -8.06 -7.22 -9.33
N GLU A 84 -9.14 -6.58 -9.73
CA GLU A 84 -9.89 -6.83 -10.95
C GLU A 84 -9.85 -5.60 -11.88
N THR A 85 -10.02 -5.84 -13.17
CA THR A 85 -10.18 -4.74 -14.14
C THR A 85 -11.66 -4.36 -14.21
N PRO A 86 -12.02 -3.06 -14.15
CA PRO A 86 -13.40 -2.64 -14.32
C PRO A 86 -13.98 -3.16 -15.65
N THR A 87 -15.21 -3.69 -15.62
CA THR A 87 -15.89 -4.22 -16.82
C THR A 87 -16.28 -3.12 -17.82
N ASP A 88 -16.42 -1.88 -17.34
CA ASP A 88 -16.67 -0.68 -18.14
C ASP A 88 -15.38 -0.08 -18.76
N PHE A 89 -14.25 -0.74 -18.52
CA PHE A 89 -12.98 -0.32 -19.13
C PHE A 89 -12.97 -0.72 -20.60
N GLN A 90 -13.20 0.26 -21.47
CA GLN A 90 -13.01 0.11 -22.90
C GLN A 90 -11.60 0.58 -23.29
N SER A 91 -10.84 -0.34 -23.88
CA SER A 91 -9.46 -0.11 -24.36
C SER A 91 -9.40 0.80 -25.61
N LEU A 92 -10.36 1.71 -25.81
CA LEU A 92 -10.41 2.63 -26.95
C LEU A 92 -9.32 3.70 -26.97
N THR A 93 -8.62 3.84 -25.84
CA THR A 93 -7.45 4.72 -25.74
C THR A 93 -6.40 3.94 -24.96
N ASP A 94 -5.19 3.79 -25.44
CA ASP A 94 -4.04 3.03 -24.85
C ASP A 94 -3.74 3.29 -23.35
N LYS A 95 -4.70 3.77 -22.58
CA LYS A 95 -4.60 4.04 -21.15
C LYS A 95 -4.86 2.76 -20.38
N LYS A 96 -3.89 2.39 -19.55
CA LYS A 96 -4.04 1.29 -18.59
C LYS A 96 -5.15 1.60 -17.58
N PRO A 97 -5.94 0.59 -17.16
CA PRO A 97 -6.97 0.80 -16.14
C PRO A 97 -6.35 1.29 -14.83
N VAL A 98 -7.05 2.23 -14.18
CA VAL A 98 -6.64 2.73 -12.86
C VAL A 98 -6.73 1.59 -11.86
N ARG A 99 -5.59 1.24 -11.26
CA ARG A 99 -5.49 0.16 -10.28
C ARG A 99 -5.43 0.64 -8.85
N TYR A 100 -4.87 1.83 -8.62
CA TYR A 100 -4.75 2.41 -7.27
C TYR A 100 -5.64 3.62 -7.13
N VAL A 101 -6.44 3.62 -6.07
CA VAL A 101 -7.35 4.71 -5.74
C VAL A 101 -7.24 5.06 -4.26
N GLN A 102 -7.58 6.29 -3.93
CA GLN A 102 -7.72 6.79 -2.56
C GLN A 102 -8.97 7.63 -2.45
N GLU A 103 -9.40 7.96 -1.25
CA GLU A 103 -10.54 8.84 -1.05
C GLU A 103 -10.29 10.21 -1.70
N PRO A 104 -11.32 10.82 -2.32
CA PRO A 104 -11.21 12.16 -2.88
C PRO A 104 -10.78 13.19 -1.84
N ASN A 105 -10.06 14.21 -2.30
CA ASN A 105 -9.59 15.32 -1.47
C ASN A 105 -8.61 14.93 -0.34
N THR A 106 -7.99 13.76 -0.44
CA THR A 106 -6.84 13.41 0.40
C THR A 106 -5.53 13.82 -0.26
N ALA A 107 -4.56 14.25 0.55
CA ALA A 107 -3.19 14.49 0.09
C ALA A 107 -2.47 13.16 -0.16
N PRO A 108 -1.49 13.11 -1.08
CA PRO A 108 -0.57 11.99 -1.12
C PRO A 108 0.25 11.95 0.18
N VAL A 109 0.65 10.75 0.57
CA VAL A 109 1.42 10.49 1.79
C VAL A 109 2.51 9.47 1.45
N ALA A 110 3.68 9.58 2.08
CA ALA A 110 4.71 8.55 2.00
C ALA A 110 4.28 7.31 2.79
N TYR A 111 4.58 6.14 2.25
CA TYR A 111 4.24 4.85 2.84
C TYR A 111 5.45 4.28 3.57
N TYR A 112 5.27 4.01 4.85
CA TYR A 112 6.25 3.38 5.74
C TYR A 112 5.76 1.96 6.05
N PRO A 113 6.34 0.90 5.45
CA PRO A 113 5.96 -0.48 5.74
C PRO A 113 6.18 -0.82 7.21
N LYS A 114 5.17 -1.44 7.86
CA LYS A 114 5.17 -1.69 9.32
C LYS A 114 6.05 -2.88 9.76
N ASN A 115 6.85 -3.44 8.89
CA ASN A 115 7.71 -4.59 9.18
C ASN A 115 9.15 -4.22 9.55
N ILE A 116 9.46 -2.95 9.71
CA ILE A 116 10.73 -2.46 10.24
C ILE A 116 10.48 -1.34 11.26
N ASP A 117 11.46 -1.10 12.11
CA ASP A 117 11.45 0.02 13.05
C ASP A 117 11.90 1.30 12.33
N TRP A 118 10.98 2.23 12.15
CA TRP A 118 11.24 3.49 11.48
C TRP A 118 11.72 4.58 12.42
N GLU A 119 11.40 4.54 13.72
CA GLU A 119 11.71 5.64 14.65
C GLU A 119 13.21 5.93 14.74
N GLU A 120 14.00 4.88 14.91
CA GLU A 120 15.46 5.03 14.91
C GLU A 120 16.02 5.30 13.51
N LEU A 121 15.47 4.62 12.52
CA LEU A 121 16.00 4.64 11.16
C LEU A 121 15.84 6.00 10.49
N VAL A 122 14.73 6.72 10.72
CA VAL A 122 14.52 8.02 10.06
C VAL A 122 15.47 9.11 10.57
N VAL A 123 15.97 9.01 11.77
CA VAL A 123 16.89 9.99 12.35
C VAL A 123 18.37 9.67 12.12
N ASP A 124 18.73 8.40 11.92
CA ASP A 124 20.09 7.93 11.69
C ASP A 124 20.47 8.08 10.21
N ALA A 125 21.19 9.15 9.86
CA ALA A 125 21.59 9.45 8.50
C ALA A 125 22.65 8.48 7.93
N ASP A 126 23.34 7.71 8.75
CA ASP A 126 24.30 6.70 8.30
C ASP A 126 23.60 5.47 7.71
N LYS A 127 22.33 5.25 8.05
CA LYS A 127 21.50 4.19 7.48
C LYS A 127 20.99 4.58 6.08
N PRO A 128 21.33 3.85 5.02
CA PRO A 128 20.79 4.15 3.70
C PRO A 128 19.27 3.92 3.63
N LEU A 129 18.62 4.70 2.78
CA LEU A 129 17.18 4.54 2.49
C LEU A 129 16.95 4.33 0.99
N LEU A 130 15.98 3.48 0.68
CA LEU A 130 15.45 3.36 -0.66
C LEU A 130 14.12 4.10 -0.76
N ILE A 131 13.86 4.69 -1.93
CA ILE A 131 12.55 5.23 -2.30
C ILE A 131 12.06 4.47 -3.52
N THR A 132 10.83 4.00 -3.49
CA THR A 132 10.25 3.29 -4.64
C THR A 132 8.83 3.75 -4.94
N GLU A 133 8.41 3.56 -6.19
CA GLU A 133 7.01 3.70 -6.56
C GLU A 133 6.23 2.45 -6.14
N GLY A 134 5.23 2.65 -5.30
CA GLY A 134 4.23 1.63 -4.92
C GLY A 134 4.52 0.92 -3.60
N GLU A 135 3.44 0.72 -2.86
CA GLU A 135 3.43 0.23 -1.49
C GLU A 135 3.94 -1.22 -1.39
N LEU A 136 3.49 -2.10 -2.31
CA LEU A 136 3.87 -3.52 -2.26
C LEU A 136 5.36 -3.75 -2.58
N LYS A 137 5.96 -2.89 -3.40
CA LYS A 137 7.42 -2.94 -3.64
C LYS A 137 8.18 -2.54 -2.38
N ALA A 138 7.72 -1.47 -1.69
CA ALA A 138 8.32 -1.05 -0.43
C ALA A 138 8.22 -2.13 0.64
N VAL A 139 7.05 -2.76 0.80
CA VAL A 139 6.85 -3.91 1.72
C VAL A 139 7.84 -5.03 1.40
N LYS A 140 7.95 -5.42 0.12
CA LYS A 140 8.84 -6.51 -0.29
C LYS A 140 10.30 -6.16 -0.01
N ALA A 141 10.74 -4.96 -0.35
CA ALA A 141 12.11 -4.52 -0.09
C ALA A 141 12.44 -4.49 1.41
N CYS A 142 11.54 -3.96 2.25
CA CYS A 142 11.69 -4.01 3.71
C CYS A 142 11.72 -5.44 4.26
N GLN A 143 10.94 -6.36 3.67
CA GLN A 143 10.97 -7.78 4.04
C GLN A 143 12.33 -8.44 3.75
N GLU A 144 13.03 -7.97 2.72
CA GLU A 144 14.38 -8.42 2.35
C GLU A 144 15.50 -7.65 3.10
N GLY A 145 15.14 -6.81 4.07
CA GLY A 145 16.11 -6.06 4.87
C GLY A 145 16.57 -4.73 4.27
N PHE A 146 15.90 -4.24 3.22
CA PHE A 146 16.19 -2.96 2.60
C PHE A 146 15.17 -1.89 3.04
N PRO A 147 15.52 -0.98 3.96
CA PRO A 147 14.62 0.09 4.39
C PRO A 147 14.13 0.92 3.22
N THR A 148 12.84 0.83 2.91
CA THR A 148 12.29 1.40 1.68
C THR A 148 11.00 2.17 1.96
N VAL A 149 11.00 3.45 1.60
CA VAL A 149 9.81 4.32 1.62
C VAL A 149 9.06 4.17 0.30
N GLY A 150 7.76 3.93 0.36
CA GLY A 150 6.90 3.84 -0.81
C GLY A 150 6.25 5.19 -1.14
N LEU A 151 6.19 5.53 -2.45
CA LEU A 151 5.38 6.64 -2.95
C LEU A 151 4.23 6.09 -3.80
N GLY A 152 3.07 6.68 -3.69
CA GLY A 152 1.88 6.29 -4.44
C GLY A 152 1.94 6.57 -5.95
N GLY A 153 3.04 7.08 -6.44
CA GLY A 153 3.36 7.40 -7.83
C GLY A 153 4.66 8.19 -7.90
N VAL A 154 5.36 8.15 -9.03
CA VAL A 154 6.69 8.76 -9.23
C VAL A 154 6.74 10.24 -8.83
N TYR A 155 5.66 10.98 -9.06
CA TYR A 155 5.58 12.40 -8.74
C TYR A 155 4.90 12.71 -7.40
N ASN A 156 4.48 11.67 -6.65
CA ASN A 156 3.73 11.85 -5.41
C ASN A 156 4.61 12.12 -4.17
N TRP A 157 5.82 12.64 -4.37
CA TRP A 157 6.63 13.25 -3.33
C TRP A 157 6.22 14.71 -3.04
N ARG A 158 5.34 15.26 -3.88
CA ARG A 158 4.76 16.61 -3.81
C ARG A 158 3.30 16.61 -4.31
N SER A 159 2.59 17.71 -4.14
CA SER A 159 1.26 17.90 -4.72
C SER A 159 1.03 19.36 -5.12
N HIS A 160 1.25 19.69 -6.38
CA HIS A 160 0.99 21.03 -6.91
C HIS A 160 -0.47 21.47 -6.69
N ARG A 161 -1.41 20.55 -6.87
CA ARG A 161 -2.85 20.82 -6.66
C ARG A 161 -3.16 21.32 -5.25
N LEU A 162 -2.40 20.91 -4.25
CA LEU A 162 -2.59 21.26 -2.84
C LEU A 162 -1.53 22.24 -2.33
N GLY A 163 -0.67 22.78 -3.20
CA GLY A 163 0.42 23.67 -2.81
C GLY A 163 1.49 22.98 -1.93
N ILE A 164 1.60 21.66 -1.99
CA ILE A 164 2.57 20.89 -1.22
C ILE A 164 3.81 20.68 -2.10
N GLU A 165 4.88 21.38 -1.85
CA GLU A 165 6.15 21.24 -2.57
C GLU A 165 6.96 20.02 -2.11
N TRP A 166 6.79 19.63 -0.85
CA TRP A 166 7.43 18.47 -0.23
C TRP A 166 6.47 17.81 0.76
N LEU A 167 6.26 16.49 0.65
CA LEU A 167 5.33 15.79 1.55
C LEU A 167 5.77 15.94 3.02
N PRO A 168 4.89 16.41 3.91
CA PRO A 168 5.19 16.46 5.35
C PRO A 168 5.62 15.11 5.91
N SER A 169 5.06 14.01 5.38
CA SER A 169 5.44 12.65 5.78
C SER A 169 6.88 12.28 5.41
N LEU A 170 7.53 12.97 4.47
CA LEU A 170 8.95 12.82 4.18
C LEU A 170 9.82 13.75 5.05
N GLY A 171 9.23 14.79 5.63
CA GLY A 171 9.92 15.76 6.49
C GLY A 171 10.41 15.17 7.82
N VAL A 172 9.93 13.99 8.21
CA VAL A 172 10.37 13.29 9.44
C VAL A 172 11.74 12.61 9.28
N VAL A 173 12.24 12.51 8.04
CA VAL A 173 13.50 11.82 7.72
C VAL A 173 14.66 12.81 7.71
N THR A 174 15.76 12.49 8.38
CA THR A 174 17.03 13.20 8.23
C THR A 174 17.66 12.83 6.90
N TRP A 175 17.57 13.73 5.91
CA TRP A 175 18.09 13.52 4.55
C TRP A 175 19.53 13.96 4.35
N ALA A 176 19.98 14.95 5.11
CA ALA A 176 21.32 15.51 4.97
C ALA A 176 22.39 14.43 5.18
N LYS A 177 23.30 14.29 4.22
CA LYS A 177 24.40 13.30 4.19
C LYS A 177 23.96 11.84 4.10
N ARG A 178 22.66 11.55 3.96
CA ARG A 178 22.15 10.19 3.82
C ARG A 178 22.35 9.66 2.41
N ASN A 179 22.75 8.41 2.28
CA ASN A 179 22.70 7.69 1.02
C ASN A 179 21.26 7.31 0.69
N VAL A 180 20.74 7.79 -0.45
CA VAL A 180 19.38 7.52 -0.93
C VAL A 180 19.46 6.86 -2.29
N TYR A 181 18.73 5.75 -2.46
CA TYR A 181 18.59 5.01 -3.71
C TYR A 181 17.14 5.11 -4.21
N ILE A 182 16.95 5.29 -5.54
CA ILE A 182 15.64 5.46 -6.17
C ILE A 182 15.46 4.45 -7.31
#